data_df439fe12cd29b9ecafe850bcfdde51c
#
_entry.id   df439fe12cd29b9ecafe850bcfdde51c
#
_cell.length_a   1.000
_cell.length_b   1.000
_cell.length_c   1.000
_cell.angle_alpha   90.00
_cell.angle_beta   90.00
_cell.angle_gamma   90.00
#
_symmetry.space_group_name_H-M   'P 1'
#
loop_
_entity.id
_entity.type
_entity.pdbx_description
1 polymer ?
#
loop_
_entity_poly.entity_id
_entity_poly.type
_entity_poly.pdbx_seq_one_letter_code
_entity_poly.pdbx_strand_id
1 'polypeptide(L)'
;MAIHLLAGILMFLKGTFATLRKVIMVNGKEAFVEEFVLHRIGGEGEPNVFSDFSAVIKGEEEQQFLRKLFLRPFANMAFTCEFAAKKNTLKELCTKIYDGDSIVENSDAIAKHLIAVVEDGKLTAGDLIVAKFSSVQFANGEHEAVGIYKFDDKEVFLESTLKEDAVALRMRRGLGNNKPNKACLVVFTGETPTLFIIDNQASTEYWQKDFVRSRPKKDNVNSTSDLMNITKSFITEQLPQDFVVEKADQIDLLNRSVQYFKSHTEFDQEEFTQEVFQEEKAIQSYKQFSDRYQEENDVQVQDNFEISAHAVKRQARVFKSVLKLDKNFHIYIHGDRNKIEHGVDENGRKFYKIFYEQES
;
A
#
# COMPACT_ATOMS: atom_id res chain seq x y z
N MET A 1 -55.23 14.89 5.09
CA MET A 1 -54.44 14.02 5.98
C MET A 1 -53.43 13.11 5.23
N ALA A 2 -53.03 13.46 4.03
CA ALA A 2 -52.09 12.67 3.20
C ALA A 2 -50.77 13.37 2.88
N ILE A 3 -50.56 14.61 3.32
CA ILE A 3 -49.36 15.41 3.00
C ILE A 3 -48.30 15.33 4.14
N HIS A 4 -48.66 14.88 5.33
CA HIS A 4 -47.68 14.71 6.44
C HIS A 4 -46.98 13.35 6.50
N LEU A 5 -47.46 12.34 5.72
CA LEU A 5 -46.79 11.02 5.70
C LEU A 5 -45.63 10.94 4.70
N LEU A 6 -45.60 11.79 3.67
CA LEU A 6 -44.52 11.82 2.66
C LEU A 6 -43.25 12.59 3.15
N ALA A 7 -43.39 13.50 4.09
CA ALA A 7 -42.28 14.25 4.67
C ALA A 7 -41.43 13.42 5.64
N GLY A 8 -42.05 12.44 6.33
CA GLY A 8 -41.35 11.54 7.26
C GLY A 8 -40.50 10.46 6.56
N ILE A 9 -40.91 10.01 5.39
CA ILE A 9 -40.19 8.99 4.61
C ILE A 9 -39.01 9.62 3.85
N LEU A 10 -39.09 10.89 3.48
CA LEU A 10 -37.98 11.60 2.82
C LEU A 10 -36.87 12.01 3.81
N MET A 11 -37.13 12.09 5.11
CA MET A 11 -36.13 12.37 6.15
C MET A 11 -35.37 11.11 6.58
N PHE A 12 -35.97 9.92 6.45
CA PHE A 12 -35.31 8.64 6.80
C PHE A 12 -34.40 8.13 5.69
N LEU A 13 -34.56 8.59 4.43
CA LEU A 13 -33.68 8.23 3.30
C LEU A 13 -32.48 9.16 3.12
N LYS A 14 -32.37 10.24 3.90
CA LYS A 14 -31.18 11.12 3.90
C LYS A 14 -30.07 10.71 4.87
N GLY A 15 -30.27 9.62 5.63
CA GLY A 15 -29.34 9.18 6.69
C GLY A 15 -28.38 8.06 6.27
N THR A 16 -28.43 7.51 5.05
CA THR A 16 -27.64 6.32 4.69
C THR A 16 -26.86 6.44 3.38
N PHE A 17 -26.61 7.63 2.88
CA PHE A 17 -25.47 7.84 1.99
C PHE A 17 -24.29 8.31 2.85
N ALA A 18 -23.77 7.41 3.69
CA ALA A 18 -22.38 7.49 4.09
C ALA A 18 -21.57 7.42 2.80
N THR A 19 -21.14 8.58 2.34
CA THR A 19 -20.17 8.73 1.25
C THR A 19 -19.05 7.76 1.58
N LEU A 20 -18.88 6.70 0.80
CA LEU A 20 -17.69 5.84 0.82
C LEU A 20 -16.50 6.76 0.60
N ARG A 21 -16.02 7.38 1.66
CA ARG A 21 -14.77 8.15 1.64
C ARG A 21 -13.72 7.17 1.18
N LYS A 22 -13.12 7.49 0.04
CA LYS A 22 -11.98 6.79 -0.52
C LYS A 22 -10.90 6.75 0.59
N VAL A 23 -10.86 5.66 1.33
CA VAL A 23 -9.86 5.48 2.40
C VAL A 23 -8.52 5.38 1.70
N ILE A 24 -7.77 6.47 1.73
CA ILE A 24 -6.40 6.56 1.27
C ILE A 24 -5.57 6.31 2.52
N MET A 25 -4.62 5.36 2.46
CA MET A 25 -3.78 5.04 3.62
C MET A 25 -3.10 6.29 4.18
N VAL A 26 -2.32 6.97 3.35
CA VAL A 26 -1.71 8.25 3.67
C VAL A 26 -2.27 9.29 2.72
N ASN A 27 -2.95 10.31 3.24
CA ASN A 27 -3.43 11.44 2.46
C ASN A 27 -2.66 12.68 2.86
N GLY A 28 -1.79 13.12 1.97
CA GLY A 28 -0.98 14.33 2.17
C GLY A 28 -1.57 15.59 1.56
N LYS A 29 -2.85 15.64 1.15
CA LYS A 29 -3.41 16.82 0.48
C LYS A 29 -3.39 18.07 1.36
N GLU A 30 -3.76 17.89 2.62
CA GLU A 30 -3.83 18.95 3.63
C GLU A 30 -2.56 19.00 4.50
N ALA A 31 -1.61 18.10 4.27
CA ALA A 31 -0.37 18.08 5.03
C ALA A 31 0.47 19.30 4.71
N PHE A 32 1.23 19.75 5.69
CA PHE A 32 2.20 20.83 5.54
C PHE A 32 3.60 20.30 5.75
N VAL A 33 4.51 20.62 4.82
CA VAL A 33 5.94 20.34 4.94
C VAL A 33 6.55 21.47 5.76
N GLU A 34 6.81 21.22 7.03
CA GLU A 34 7.28 22.27 7.96
C GLU A 34 8.69 22.70 7.61
N GLU A 35 9.58 21.74 7.52
CA GLU A 35 10.98 21.93 7.15
C GLU A 35 11.59 20.64 6.65
N PHE A 36 12.68 20.74 5.91
CA PHE A 36 13.45 19.58 5.47
C PHE A 36 14.93 19.90 5.32
N VAL A 37 15.77 18.86 5.45
CA VAL A 37 17.22 18.93 5.26
C VAL A 37 17.59 18.00 4.12
N LEU A 38 18.51 18.45 3.26
CA LEU A 38 19.04 17.66 2.16
C LEU A 38 20.53 17.41 2.38
N HIS A 39 20.93 16.14 2.41
CA HIS A 39 22.32 15.69 2.46
C HIS A 39 22.71 15.05 1.13
N ARG A 40 23.97 15.08 0.76
CA ARG A 40 24.54 14.35 -0.36
C ARG A 40 25.33 13.15 0.16
N ILE A 41 24.90 11.96 -0.18
CA ILE A 41 25.68 10.74 0.03
C ILE A 41 26.59 10.58 -1.18
N GLY A 42 27.89 10.55 -0.95
CA GLY A 42 28.90 10.38 -2.00
C GLY A 42 28.95 8.94 -2.49
N GLY A 43 29.49 8.77 -3.71
CA GLY A 43 29.85 7.48 -4.26
C GLY A 43 31.30 7.13 -3.97
N GLU A 44 31.80 6.11 -4.66
CA GLU A 44 33.20 5.72 -4.57
C GLU A 44 34.13 6.89 -4.97
N GLY A 45 34.95 7.34 -4.00
CA GLY A 45 35.84 8.49 -4.19
C GLY A 45 35.20 9.86 -4.08
N GLU A 46 33.90 9.98 -3.84
CA GLU A 46 33.20 11.24 -3.60
C GLU A 46 32.91 11.42 -2.10
N PRO A 47 33.10 12.63 -1.53
CA PRO A 47 32.81 12.88 -0.12
C PRO A 47 31.30 12.95 0.12
N ASN A 48 30.87 12.52 1.31
CA ASN A 48 29.55 12.86 1.83
C ASN A 48 29.49 14.35 2.18
N VAL A 49 28.36 15.00 1.89
CA VAL A 49 28.14 16.40 2.27
C VAL A 49 26.88 16.48 3.13
N PHE A 50 27.03 16.94 4.35
CA PHE A 50 25.95 17.12 5.30
C PHE A 50 25.61 18.60 5.40
N SER A 51 24.32 18.93 5.17
CA SER A 51 23.86 20.31 5.30
C SER A 51 23.74 20.71 6.77
N ASP A 52 24.09 21.94 7.05
CA ASP A 52 24.00 22.59 8.36
C ASP A 52 22.82 23.54 8.51
N PHE A 53 21.85 23.47 7.57
CA PHE A 53 20.62 24.25 7.58
C PHE A 53 19.42 23.44 7.10
N SER A 54 18.23 23.85 7.52
CA SER A 54 16.96 23.34 7.01
C SER A 54 16.33 24.33 6.01
N ALA A 55 15.57 23.81 5.07
CA ALA A 55 14.75 24.58 4.17
C ALA A 55 13.32 24.65 4.68
N VAL A 56 12.76 25.87 4.75
CA VAL A 56 11.36 26.15 5.09
C VAL A 56 10.71 26.85 3.90
N ILE A 57 9.71 26.22 3.32
CA ILE A 57 9.02 26.72 2.13
C ILE A 57 7.53 26.89 2.46
N LYS A 58 7.01 28.12 2.30
CA LYS A 58 5.65 28.49 2.71
C LYS A 58 4.69 28.75 1.54
N GLY A 59 5.20 28.88 0.31
CA GLY A 59 4.39 29.12 -0.88
C GLY A 59 3.49 27.92 -1.17
N GLU A 60 2.22 28.16 -1.53
CA GLU A 60 1.25 27.05 -1.72
C GLU A 60 1.61 26.18 -2.93
N GLU A 61 2.13 26.75 -4.00
CA GLU A 61 2.54 26.01 -5.19
C GLU A 61 3.71 25.07 -4.86
N GLU A 62 4.69 25.58 -4.13
CA GLU A 62 5.85 24.82 -3.68
C GLU A 62 5.45 23.75 -2.64
N GLN A 63 4.53 24.07 -1.72
CA GLN A 63 3.98 23.10 -0.78
C GLN A 63 3.25 21.97 -1.51
N GLN A 64 2.47 22.30 -2.55
CA GLN A 64 1.83 21.29 -3.39
C GLN A 64 2.84 20.37 -4.09
N PHE A 65 3.93 20.95 -4.59
CA PHE A 65 5.04 20.19 -5.19
C PHE A 65 5.69 19.26 -4.17
N LEU A 66 6.02 19.76 -2.97
CA LEU A 66 6.66 18.99 -1.92
C LEU A 66 5.75 17.86 -1.42
N ARG A 67 4.45 18.10 -1.22
CA ARG A 67 3.47 17.05 -0.89
C ARG A 67 3.43 15.96 -1.96
N LYS A 68 3.50 16.34 -3.23
CA LYS A 68 3.53 15.40 -4.35
C LYS A 68 4.83 14.58 -4.37
N LEU A 69 5.97 15.21 -4.11
CA LEU A 69 7.27 14.55 -4.07
C LEU A 69 7.38 13.57 -2.90
N PHE A 70 7.00 14.01 -1.71
CA PHE A 70 7.23 13.27 -0.47
C PHE A 70 6.10 12.34 -0.05
N LEU A 71 4.85 12.75 -0.12
CA LEU A 71 3.73 11.99 0.46
C LEU A 71 2.96 11.16 -0.56
N ARG A 72 2.85 11.60 -1.82
CA ARG A 72 2.15 10.85 -2.86
C ARG A 72 2.66 9.42 -3.07
N PRO A 73 3.98 9.13 -2.96
CA PRO A 73 4.49 7.77 -3.09
C PRO A 73 3.84 6.77 -2.12
N PHE A 74 3.42 7.22 -0.93
CA PHE A 74 2.82 6.38 0.10
C PHE A 74 1.29 6.24 -0.01
N ALA A 75 0.61 7.03 -0.85
CA ALA A 75 -0.85 7.09 -0.92
C ALA A 75 -1.55 5.77 -1.29
N ASN A 76 -0.84 4.81 -1.85
CA ASN A 76 -1.38 3.51 -2.29
C ASN A 76 -0.62 2.32 -1.69
N MET A 77 0.01 2.49 -0.55
CA MET A 77 0.69 1.37 0.12
C MET A 77 -0.31 0.37 0.70
N ALA A 78 0.05 -0.91 0.74
CA ALA A 78 -0.83 -1.98 1.20
C ALA A 78 -0.53 -2.42 2.61
N PHE A 79 0.70 -2.20 3.06
CA PHE A 79 1.21 -2.74 4.30
C PHE A 79 1.71 -1.61 5.18
N THR A 80 1.45 -1.75 6.45
CA THR A 80 2.01 -0.94 7.52
C THR A 80 3.11 -1.73 8.20
N CYS A 81 4.13 -1.01 8.67
CA CYS A 81 5.21 -1.58 9.46
C CYS A 81 5.33 -0.88 10.81
N GLU A 82 6.09 -1.47 11.70
CA GLU A 82 6.53 -0.87 12.94
C GLU A 82 8.03 -1.13 13.15
N PHE A 83 8.69 -0.41 14.04
CA PHE A 83 10.06 -0.71 14.40
C PHE A 83 10.17 -2.07 15.10
N ALA A 84 11.02 -2.96 14.61
CA ALA A 84 11.13 -4.33 15.09
C ALA A 84 11.68 -4.45 16.51
N ALA A 85 12.53 -3.50 16.96
CA ALA A 85 13.18 -3.52 18.25
C ALA A 85 12.79 -2.31 19.12
N LYS A 86 12.69 -2.52 20.44
CA LYS A 86 12.45 -1.43 21.40
C LYS A 86 13.55 -0.37 21.33
N LYS A 87 14.81 -0.78 21.24
CA LYS A 87 15.96 0.11 21.02
C LYS A 87 16.29 0.14 19.53
N ASN A 88 16.02 1.28 18.90
CA ASN A 88 16.22 1.49 17.48
C ASN A 88 16.67 2.94 17.24
N THR A 89 17.87 3.10 16.69
CA THR A 89 18.50 4.40 16.48
C THR A 89 17.65 5.32 15.62
N LEU A 90 17.09 4.81 14.52
CA LEU A 90 16.25 5.63 13.63
C LEU A 90 14.97 6.07 14.34
N LYS A 91 14.34 5.18 15.12
CA LYS A 91 13.18 5.53 15.96
C LYS A 91 13.50 6.68 16.91
N GLU A 92 14.62 6.56 17.64
CA GLU A 92 15.05 7.57 18.60
C GLU A 92 15.28 8.94 17.94
N LEU A 93 15.94 8.97 16.78
CA LEU A 93 16.20 10.20 16.03
C LEU A 93 14.93 10.83 15.46
N CYS A 94 14.03 10.01 14.89
CA CYS A 94 12.75 10.50 14.40
C CYS A 94 11.84 11.02 15.53
N THR A 95 11.88 10.36 16.70
CA THR A 95 11.13 10.82 17.88
C THR A 95 11.66 12.17 18.38
N LYS A 96 12.97 12.38 18.41
CA LYS A 96 13.55 13.68 18.74
C LYS A 96 13.09 14.80 17.82
N ILE A 97 13.07 14.55 16.50
CA ILE A 97 12.52 15.53 15.54
C ILE A 97 11.04 15.80 15.80
N TYR A 98 10.26 14.77 16.08
CA TYR A 98 8.84 14.91 16.44
C TYR A 98 8.67 15.75 17.71
N ASP A 99 9.46 15.51 18.76
CA ASP A 99 9.41 16.19 20.05
C ASP A 99 9.92 17.66 19.98
N GLY A 100 10.43 18.09 18.81
CA GLY A 100 10.85 19.48 18.56
C GLY A 100 12.34 19.72 18.64
N ASP A 101 13.16 18.68 18.74
CA ASP A 101 14.62 18.82 18.65
C ASP A 101 15.04 19.21 17.21
N SER A 102 16.23 19.77 17.07
CA SER A 102 16.80 20.23 15.81
C SER A 102 16.75 19.16 14.71
N ILE A 103 16.00 19.43 13.62
CA ILE A 103 15.98 18.55 12.46
C ILE A 103 17.35 18.46 11.80
N VAL A 104 18.16 19.52 11.82
CA VAL A 104 19.50 19.55 11.22
C VAL A 104 20.41 18.56 11.89
N GLU A 105 20.50 18.59 13.22
CA GLU A 105 21.38 17.70 14.00
C GLU A 105 20.92 16.24 13.89
N ASN A 106 19.61 16.00 14.00
CA ASN A 106 19.06 14.65 13.94
C ASN A 106 19.11 14.08 12.52
N SER A 107 18.94 14.88 11.46
CA SER A 107 19.09 14.42 10.06
C SER A 107 20.53 14.08 9.71
N ASP A 108 21.51 14.82 10.23
CA ASP A 108 22.93 14.49 10.11
C ASP A 108 23.22 13.13 10.78
N ALA A 109 22.68 12.92 12.00
CA ALA A 109 22.81 11.63 12.68
C ALA A 109 22.12 10.48 11.92
N ILE A 110 20.95 10.72 11.29
CA ILE A 110 20.25 9.75 10.42
C ILE A 110 21.13 9.40 9.21
N ALA A 111 21.72 10.40 8.54
CA ALA A 111 22.61 10.18 7.40
C ALA A 111 23.86 9.36 7.78
N LYS A 112 24.49 9.69 8.90
CA LYS A 112 25.63 8.94 9.44
C LYS A 112 25.25 7.51 9.85
N HIS A 113 24.05 7.31 10.43
CA HIS A 113 23.53 5.99 10.76
C HIS A 113 23.33 5.16 9.49
N LEU A 114 22.75 5.71 8.43
CA LEU A 114 22.58 5.03 7.15
C LEU A 114 23.94 4.55 6.60
N ILE A 115 24.94 5.42 6.58
CA ILE A 115 26.27 5.09 6.08
C ILE A 115 26.92 3.98 6.93
N ALA A 116 26.75 4.04 8.23
CA ALA A 116 27.39 3.11 9.17
C ALA A 116 26.81 1.68 9.13
N VAL A 117 25.54 1.52 8.76
CA VAL A 117 24.87 0.19 8.75
C VAL A 117 24.88 -0.48 7.38
N VAL A 118 25.27 0.24 6.33
CA VAL A 118 25.34 -0.31 4.98
C VAL A 118 26.76 -0.78 4.70
N GLU A 119 26.90 -2.03 4.28
CA GLU A 119 28.18 -2.60 3.86
C GLU A 119 28.80 -1.79 2.71
N ASP A 120 30.12 -1.71 2.72
CA ASP A 120 30.88 -1.02 1.69
C ASP A 120 30.49 -1.47 0.27
N GLY A 121 30.28 -0.48 -0.59
CA GLY A 121 29.89 -0.69 -1.99
C GLY A 121 28.40 -0.96 -2.25
N LYS A 122 27.56 -1.12 -1.21
CA LYS A 122 26.12 -1.32 -1.37
C LYS A 122 25.32 -0.02 -1.34
N LEU A 123 25.88 1.06 -0.79
CA LEU A 123 25.22 2.36 -0.71
C LEU A 123 25.46 3.16 -1.98
N THR A 124 24.41 3.35 -2.77
CA THR A 124 24.47 4.16 -4.00
C THR A 124 24.58 5.65 -3.65
N ALA A 125 25.43 6.38 -4.40
CA ALA A 125 25.47 7.83 -4.31
C ALA A 125 24.10 8.47 -4.59
N GLY A 126 23.81 9.61 -3.95
CA GLY A 126 22.53 10.28 -4.19
C GLY A 126 22.16 11.28 -3.12
N ASP A 127 20.98 11.82 -3.20
CA ASP A 127 20.45 12.78 -2.26
C ASP A 127 19.66 12.04 -1.15
N LEU A 128 19.92 12.39 0.12
CA LEU A 128 19.15 11.95 1.27
C LEU A 128 18.42 13.15 1.85
N ILE A 129 17.09 13.04 1.94
CA ILE A 129 16.25 14.11 2.47
C ILE A 129 15.56 13.61 3.73
N VAL A 130 15.57 14.42 4.79
CA VAL A 130 14.77 14.23 6.00
C VAL A 130 13.81 15.41 6.09
N ALA A 131 12.52 15.13 6.21
CA ALA A 131 11.46 16.15 6.22
C ALA A 131 10.49 15.93 7.39
N LYS A 132 10.05 17.03 8.01
CA LYS A 132 9.02 17.06 9.05
C LYS A 132 7.69 17.52 8.45
N PHE A 133 6.60 16.88 8.85
CA PHE A 133 5.25 17.15 8.36
C PHE A 133 4.28 17.30 9.51
N SER A 134 3.33 18.21 9.33
CA SER A 134 2.09 18.26 10.11
C SER A 134 0.88 17.95 9.24
N SER A 135 -0.27 17.67 9.89
CA SER A 135 -1.57 17.44 9.25
C SER A 135 -1.60 16.31 8.22
N VAL A 136 -0.77 15.28 8.41
CA VAL A 136 -0.82 14.06 7.59
C VAL A 136 -2.04 13.23 7.97
N GLN A 137 -2.97 13.04 7.03
CA GLN A 137 -4.19 12.27 7.26
C GLN A 137 -3.90 10.77 7.13
N PHE A 138 -4.17 10.01 8.19
CA PHE A 138 -4.03 8.55 8.21
C PHE A 138 -5.06 7.95 9.20
N ALA A 139 -5.67 6.82 8.86
CA ALA A 139 -6.59 6.06 9.72
C ALA A 139 -7.68 6.94 10.40
N ASN A 140 -8.30 7.85 9.62
CA ASN A 140 -9.31 8.81 10.09
C ASN A 140 -8.81 9.84 11.11
N GLY A 141 -7.50 9.96 11.30
CA GLY A 141 -6.86 10.96 12.15
C GLY A 141 -5.88 11.86 11.39
N GLU A 142 -5.51 12.94 12.04
CA GLU A 142 -4.48 13.88 11.63
C GLU A 142 -3.25 13.68 12.50
N HIS A 143 -2.07 13.56 11.89
CA HIS A 143 -0.85 13.18 12.58
C HIS A 143 0.34 13.99 12.10
N GLU A 144 1.32 14.15 12.95
CA GLU A 144 2.67 14.56 12.54
C GLU A 144 3.44 13.37 11.99
N ALA A 145 4.42 13.65 11.11
CA ALA A 145 5.25 12.62 10.53
C ALA A 145 6.67 13.11 10.26
N VAL A 146 7.60 12.15 10.23
CA VAL A 146 8.98 12.36 9.74
C VAL A 146 9.22 11.43 8.56
N GLY A 147 9.64 11.99 7.44
CA GLY A 147 9.96 11.25 6.22
C GLY A 147 11.46 11.25 5.94
N ILE A 148 11.98 10.10 5.53
CA ILE A 148 13.37 9.91 5.10
C ILE A 148 13.33 9.38 3.66
N TYR A 149 14.02 10.05 2.74
CA TYR A 149 13.96 9.78 1.31
C TYR A 149 15.35 9.69 0.72
N LYS A 150 15.63 8.61 -0.01
CA LYS A 150 16.86 8.44 -0.77
C LYS A 150 16.54 8.47 -2.26
N PHE A 151 17.18 9.41 -2.96
CA PHE A 151 17.11 9.55 -4.40
C PHE A 151 18.50 9.28 -4.99
N ASP A 152 18.64 8.21 -5.74
CA ASP A 152 19.91 7.87 -6.39
C ASP A 152 20.09 8.65 -7.69
N ASP A 153 18.98 8.96 -8.37
CA ASP A 153 18.96 9.61 -9.67
C ASP A 153 18.19 10.94 -9.65
N LYS A 154 18.62 11.87 -10.51
CA LYS A 154 17.94 13.14 -10.80
C LYS A 154 17.37 13.12 -12.20
N GLU A 155 16.15 13.62 -12.35
CA GLU A 155 15.52 13.86 -13.66
C GLU A 155 16.24 14.98 -14.40
N VAL A 156 16.25 14.87 -15.73
CA VAL A 156 16.69 15.95 -16.61
C VAL A 156 15.46 16.75 -17.04
N PHE A 157 15.52 18.04 -16.89
CA PHE A 157 14.48 18.97 -17.36
C PHE A 157 15.06 20.16 -18.09
N LEU A 158 14.22 20.79 -18.92
CA LEU A 158 14.57 21.95 -19.69
C LEU A 158 14.07 23.21 -18.98
N GLU A 159 15.00 24.07 -18.58
CA GLU A 159 14.72 25.40 -18.04
C GLU A 159 14.75 26.43 -19.18
N SER A 160 13.68 27.19 -19.33
CA SER A 160 13.63 28.32 -20.25
C SER A 160 13.63 29.64 -19.48
N THR A 161 14.49 30.57 -19.88
CA THR A 161 14.55 31.89 -19.27
C THR A 161 14.54 32.98 -20.35
N LEU A 162 13.78 34.05 -20.13
CA LEU A 162 13.77 35.19 -21.02
C LEU A 162 15.04 36.03 -20.76
N LYS A 163 15.80 36.32 -21.80
CA LYS A 163 16.95 37.22 -21.77
C LYS A 163 16.80 38.23 -22.88
N GLU A 164 16.52 39.48 -22.48
CA GLU A 164 16.29 40.58 -23.45
C GLU A 164 15.23 40.14 -24.49
N ASP A 165 15.63 40.00 -25.76
CA ASP A 165 14.74 39.61 -26.87
C ASP A 165 14.86 38.12 -27.26
N ALA A 166 15.48 37.27 -26.43
CA ALA A 166 15.69 35.85 -26.73
C ALA A 166 15.31 34.93 -25.59
N VAL A 167 14.87 33.71 -25.91
CA VAL A 167 14.65 32.62 -24.95
C VAL A 167 15.92 31.82 -24.82
N ALA A 168 16.55 31.86 -23.66
CA ALA A 168 17.66 30.97 -23.33
C ALA A 168 17.16 29.64 -22.78
N LEU A 169 17.73 28.53 -23.27
CA LEU A 169 17.40 27.16 -22.85
C LEU A 169 18.59 26.53 -22.10
N ARG A 170 18.32 25.91 -21.01
CA ARG A 170 19.32 25.17 -20.23
C ARG A 170 18.81 23.80 -19.80
N MET A 171 19.66 22.79 -19.91
CA MET A 171 19.40 21.49 -19.31
C MET A 171 19.80 21.52 -17.84
N ARG A 172 18.87 21.11 -16.99
CA ARG A 172 19.06 21.01 -15.54
C ARG A 172 18.80 19.58 -15.08
N ARG A 173 19.33 19.23 -13.90
CA ARG A 173 19.02 18.00 -13.21
C ARG A 173 18.47 18.32 -11.84
N GLY A 174 17.38 17.66 -11.45
CA GLY A 174 16.72 17.92 -10.16
C GLY A 174 15.75 16.81 -9.79
N LEU A 175 15.12 16.97 -8.64
CA LEU A 175 14.06 16.11 -8.16
C LEU A 175 12.73 16.73 -8.62
N GLY A 176 11.86 15.91 -9.20
CA GLY A 176 10.58 16.37 -9.76
C GLY A 176 9.49 15.33 -9.64
N ASN A 177 9.23 14.59 -10.71
CA ASN A 177 8.21 13.53 -10.71
C ASN A 177 8.76 12.13 -10.37
N ASN A 178 10.07 11.99 -10.29
CA ASN A 178 10.71 10.73 -9.92
C ASN A 178 10.31 10.32 -8.49
N LYS A 179 10.13 9.02 -8.33
CA LYS A 179 9.89 8.45 -7.02
C LYS A 179 11.23 8.24 -6.31
N PRO A 180 11.26 8.31 -4.96
CA PRO A 180 12.44 7.92 -4.23
C PRO A 180 12.78 6.44 -4.49
N ASN A 181 14.07 6.12 -4.58
CA ASN A 181 14.54 4.76 -4.68
C ASN A 181 14.24 4.00 -3.39
N LYS A 182 14.45 4.67 -2.26
CA LYS A 182 14.10 4.19 -0.92
C LYS A 182 13.46 5.31 -0.11
N ALA A 183 12.45 4.98 0.69
CA ALA A 183 11.87 5.94 1.63
C ALA A 183 11.27 5.25 2.86
N CYS A 184 11.21 5.99 3.95
CA CYS A 184 10.49 5.62 5.16
C CYS A 184 9.71 6.85 5.64
N LEU A 185 8.39 6.71 5.79
CA LEU A 185 7.54 7.70 6.44
C LEU A 185 7.14 7.16 7.81
N VAL A 186 7.53 7.86 8.85
CA VAL A 186 7.21 7.56 10.25
C VAL A 186 6.05 8.46 10.66
N VAL A 187 4.85 7.88 10.81
CA VAL A 187 3.63 8.60 11.23
C VAL A 187 3.41 8.35 12.72
N PHE A 188 3.32 9.40 13.51
CA PHE A 188 3.17 9.33 14.96
C PHE A 188 1.69 9.17 15.34
N THR A 189 1.23 7.90 15.41
CA THR A 189 -0.17 7.52 15.64
C THR A 189 -0.49 7.18 17.10
N GLY A 190 0.33 7.60 18.06
CA GLY A 190 0.23 7.30 19.48
C GLY A 190 1.53 6.66 19.99
N GLU A 191 1.43 5.71 20.93
CA GLU A 191 2.60 5.11 21.59
C GLU A 191 3.57 4.42 20.60
N THR A 192 3.03 3.80 19.55
CA THR A 192 3.83 3.13 18.54
C THR A 192 3.62 3.77 17.17
N PRO A 193 4.65 4.42 16.61
CA PRO A 193 4.57 4.99 15.27
C PRO A 193 4.26 3.93 14.22
N THR A 194 3.53 4.33 13.18
CA THR A 194 3.27 3.50 12.00
C THR A 194 4.25 3.89 10.90
N LEU A 195 4.89 2.90 10.29
CA LEU A 195 5.87 3.08 9.23
C LEU A 195 5.28 2.71 7.88
N PHE A 196 5.61 3.51 6.87
CA PHE A 196 5.40 3.20 5.46
C PHE A 196 6.75 3.17 4.76
N ILE A 197 7.08 2.07 4.10
CA ILE A 197 8.43 1.84 3.59
C ILE A 197 8.37 1.60 2.09
N ILE A 198 9.19 2.33 1.34
CA ILE A 198 9.44 2.14 -0.08
C ILE A 198 10.86 1.62 -0.23
N ASP A 199 11.00 0.48 -0.88
CA ASP A 199 12.26 -0.07 -1.33
C ASP A 199 12.09 -0.64 -2.73
N ASN A 200 12.45 0.15 -3.74
CA ASN A 200 12.24 -0.20 -5.14
C ASN A 200 13.40 -1.05 -5.72
N GLN A 201 14.44 -1.28 -4.93
CA GLN A 201 15.60 -2.06 -5.34
C GLN A 201 15.66 -3.36 -4.52
N ALA A 202 14.96 -4.40 -4.99
CA ALA A 202 14.87 -5.70 -4.32
C ALA A 202 16.22 -6.42 -4.07
N SER A 203 17.31 -5.93 -4.66
CA SER A 203 18.63 -6.53 -4.51
C SER A 203 19.40 -6.10 -3.25
N THR A 204 18.87 -5.12 -2.48
CA THR A 204 19.56 -4.58 -1.30
C THR A 204 18.60 -4.50 -0.13
N GLU A 205 18.61 -5.49 0.74
CA GLU A 205 17.71 -5.56 1.91
C GLU A 205 18.10 -4.61 3.05
N TYR A 206 19.24 -3.90 2.95
CA TYR A 206 19.77 -3.06 4.03
C TYR A 206 18.79 -1.99 4.51
N TRP A 207 17.91 -1.46 3.60
CA TRP A 207 17.00 -0.38 3.95
C TRP A 207 16.01 -0.81 5.02
N GLN A 208 15.37 -1.95 4.85
CA GLN A 208 14.40 -2.47 5.81
C GLN A 208 15.05 -3.18 6.99
N LYS A 209 16.09 -4.01 6.75
CA LYS A 209 16.68 -4.90 7.76
C LYS A 209 17.66 -4.20 8.69
N ASP A 210 18.54 -3.36 8.13
CA ASP A 210 19.67 -2.79 8.86
C ASP A 210 19.43 -1.33 9.26
N PHE A 211 18.91 -0.51 8.32
CA PHE A 211 18.70 0.91 8.56
C PHE A 211 17.42 1.18 9.33
N VAL A 212 16.25 0.82 8.78
CA VAL A 212 14.96 1.05 9.44
C VAL A 212 14.72 0.03 10.56
N ARG A 213 15.13 -1.19 10.36
CA ARG A 213 14.89 -2.34 11.24
C ARG A 213 13.41 -2.48 11.57
N SER A 214 12.63 -2.69 10.52
CA SER A 214 11.18 -2.78 10.59
C SER A 214 10.67 -4.22 10.53
N ARG A 215 9.44 -4.38 11.00
CA ARG A 215 8.64 -5.60 10.80
C ARG A 215 7.21 -5.23 10.44
N PRO A 216 6.43 -6.13 9.82
CA PRO A 216 5.00 -5.91 9.61
C PRO A 216 4.30 -5.55 10.92
N LYS A 217 3.42 -4.55 10.88
CA LYS A 217 2.61 -4.17 12.05
C LYS A 217 1.43 -5.12 12.17
N LYS A 218 1.12 -5.57 13.38
CA LYS A 218 -0.08 -6.37 13.65
C LYS A 218 -1.28 -5.44 13.75
N ASP A 219 -1.90 -5.13 12.61
CA ASP A 219 -3.08 -4.28 12.54
C ASP A 219 -4.11 -4.81 11.52
N ASN A 220 -5.28 -4.18 11.49
CA ASN A 220 -6.39 -4.57 10.63
C ASN A 220 -6.05 -4.51 9.14
N VAL A 221 -5.13 -3.63 8.74
CA VAL A 221 -4.72 -3.48 7.34
C VAL A 221 -3.92 -4.67 6.87
N ASN A 222 -2.93 -5.07 7.67
CA ASN A 222 -2.12 -6.24 7.37
C ASN A 222 -2.94 -7.51 7.51
N SER A 223 -3.72 -7.67 8.59
CA SER A 223 -4.59 -8.84 8.77
C SER A 223 -5.55 -9.03 7.59
N THR A 224 -6.19 -7.97 7.10
CA THR A 224 -7.05 -8.03 5.91
C THR A 224 -6.25 -8.44 4.67
N SER A 225 -5.08 -7.86 4.46
CA SER A 225 -4.24 -8.14 3.28
C SER A 225 -3.71 -9.56 3.28
N ASP A 226 -3.24 -10.03 4.42
CA ASP A 226 -2.66 -11.35 4.59
C ASP A 226 -3.73 -12.44 4.42
N LEU A 227 -4.91 -12.25 5.03
CA LEU A 227 -6.00 -13.20 4.88
C LEU A 227 -6.50 -13.29 3.44
N MET A 228 -6.62 -12.17 2.73
CA MET A 228 -6.94 -12.19 1.31
C MET A 228 -5.85 -12.93 0.50
N ASN A 229 -4.56 -12.73 0.80
CA ASN A 229 -3.48 -13.46 0.13
C ASN A 229 -3.54 -14.96 0.42
N ILE A 230 -3.72 -15.38 1.69
CA ILE A 230 -3.89 -16.76 2.08
C ILE A 230 -5.05 -17.41 1.31
N THR A 231 -6.21 -16.73 1.31
CA THR A 231 -7.41 -17.22 0.61
C THR A 231 -7.16 -17.39 -0.88
N LYS A 232 -6.51 -16.43 -1.51
CA LYS A 232 -6.17 -16.51 -2.93
C LYS A 232 -5.23 -17.68 -3.21
N SER A 233 -4.14 -17.81 -2.46
CA SER A 233 -3.17 -18.90 -2.64
C SER A 233 -3.84 -20.26 -2.43
N PHE A 234 -4.69 -20.41 -1.42
CA PHE A 234 -5.49 -21.61 -1.24
C PHE A 234 -6.32 -21.96 -2.48
N ILE A 235 -7.15 -21.02 -2.95
CA ILE A 235 -8.06 -21.27 -4.07
C ILE A 235 -7.31 -21.55 -5.38
N THR A 236 -6.17 -20.89 -5.60
CA THR A 236 -5.45 -21.01 -6.89
C THR A 236 -4.41 -22.11 -6.92
N GLU A 237 -3.87 -22.52 -5.78
CA GLU A 237 -2.71 -23.41 -5.70
C GLU A 237 -3.03 -24.71 -4.95
N GLN A 238 -3.63 -24.65 -3.75
CA GLN A 238 -3.88 -25.82 -2.91
C GLN A 238 -5.18 -26.55 -3.28
N LEU A 239 -6.27 -25.82 -3.44
CA LEU A 239 -7.59 -26.40 -3.71
C LEU A 239 -7.62 -27.33 -4.93
N PRO A 240 -6.94 -27.01 -6.08
CA PRO A 240 -6.86 -27.93 -7.22
C PRO A 240 -6.02 -29.19 -6.98
N GLN A 241 -5.22 -29.22 -5.91
CA GLN A 241 -4.45 -30.40 -5.52
C GLN A 241 -5.29 -31.35 -4.65
N ASP A 242 -6.14 -30.77 -3.80
CA ASP A 242 -6.96 -31.52 -2.86
C ASP A 242 -8.27 -32.01 -3.47
N PHE A 243 -8.79 -31.28 -4.46
CA PHE A 243 -10.11 -31.51 -5.06
C PHE A 243 -10.09 -31.38 -6.57
N VAL A 244 -11.02 -32.07 -7.23
CA VAL A 244 -11.30 -31.86 -8.65
C VAL A 244 -12.17 -30.59 -8.80
N VAL A 245 -11.54 -29.47 -9.09
CA VAL A 245 -12.21 -28.18 -9.26
C VAL A 245 -11.93 -27.59 -10.64
N GLU A 246 -12.95 -27.03 -11.25
CA GLU A 246 -12.83 -26.33 -12.51
C GLU A 246 -12.32 -24.90 -12.32
N LYS A 247 -11.76 -24.31 -13.38
CA LYS A 247 -11.30 -22.92 -13.32
C LYS A 247 -12.43 -21.93 -13.02
N ALA A 248 -13.63 -22.22 -13.50
CA ALA A 248 -14.83 -21.43 -13.22
C ALA A 248 -15.20 -21.47 -11.72
N ASP A 249 -15.03 -22.62 -11.03
CA ASP A 249 -15.29 -22.74 -9.60
C ASP A 249 -14.27 -21.97 -8.77
N GLN A 250 -12.99 -22.01 -9.17
CA GLN A 250 -11.96 -21.17 -8.54
C GLN A 250 -12.29 -19.68 -8.64
N ILE A 251 -12.76 -19.24 -9.82
CA ILE A 251 -13.15 -17.84 -10.06
C ILE A 251 -14.37 -17.48 -9.18
N ASP A 252 -15.33 -18.34 -9.04
CA ASP A 252 -16.50 -18.13 -8.18
C ASP A 252 -16.09 -17.99 -6.71
N LEU A 253 -15.23 -18.89 -6.21
CA LEU A 253 -14.69 -18.81 -4.86
C LEU A 253 -13.91 -17.51 -4.61
N LEU A 254 -13.10 -17.06 -5.57
CA LEU A 254 -12.41 -15.78 -5.50
C LEU A 254 -13.39 -14.60 -5.45
N ASN A 255 -14.46 -14.63 -6.25
CA ASN A 255 -15.50 -13.61 -6.26
C ASN A 255 -16.25 -13.55 -4.94
N ARG A 256 -16.67 -14.72 -4.39
CA ARG A 256 -17.33 -14.82 -3.08
C ARG A 256 -16.43 -14.27 -1.97
N SER A 257 -15.15 -14.62 -1.98
CA SER A 257 -14.17 -14.10 -1.02
C SER A 257 -14.10 -12.57 -1.07
N VAL A 258 -13.94 -11.98 -2.26
CA VAL A 258 -13.90 -10.51 -2.41
C VAL A 258 -15.22 -9.88 -1.98
N GLN A 259 -16.34 -10.52 -2.27
CA GLN A 259 -17.66 -10.02 -1.89
C GLN A 259 -17.83 -10.00 -0.37
N TYR A 260 -17.41 -11.05 0.34
CA TYR A 260 -17.41 -11.08 1.80
C TYR A 260 -16.65 -9.88 2.38
N PHE A 261 -15.40 -9.68 1.97
CA PHE A 261 -14.58 -8.56 2.44
C PHE A 261 -15.13 -7.17 2.08
N LYS A 262 -16.00 -7.06 1.06
CA LYS A 262 -16.64 -5.78 0.70
C LYS A 262 -17.92 -5.51 1.46
N SER A 263 -18.65 -6.55 1.87
CA SER A 263 -19.96 -6.44 2.50
C SER A 263 -19.92 -6.43 4.01
N HIS A 264 -18.85 -6.97 4.62
CA HIS A 264 -18.69 -7.04 6.07
C HIS A 264 -17.73 -5.96 6.60
N THR A 265 -18.00 -5.47 7.80
CA THR A 265 -17.15 -4.51 8.51
C THR A 265 -16.14 -5.19 9.42
N GLU A 266 -16.47 -6.38 9.88
CA GLU A 266 -15.64 -7.23 10.74
C GLU A 266 -15.44 -8.57 10.07
N PHE A 267 -14.26 -9.15 10.27
CA PHE A 267 -13.96 -10.50 9.83
C PHE A 267 -14.28 -11.47 10.95
N ASP A 268 -15.04 -12.51 10.61
CA ASP A 268 -15.26 -13.71 11.42
C ASP A 268 -14.86 -14.92 10.60
N GLN A 269 -13.97 -15.76 11.15
CA GLN A 269 -13.40 -16.88 10.41
C GLN A 269 -14.46 -17.98 10.11
N GLU A 270 -15.39 -18.22 11.02
CA GLU A 270 -16.42 -19.25 10.80
C GLU A 270 -17.42 -18.80 9.74
N GLU A 271 -17.92 -17.58 9.85
CA GLU A 271 -18.83 -16.98 8.90
C GLU A 271 -18.18 -16.92 7.50
N PHE A 272 -16.94 -16.43 7.39
CA PHE A 272 -16.19 -16.37 6.14
C PHE A 272 -16.07 -17.74 5.46
N THR A 273 -15.64 -18.75 6.21
CA THR A 273 -15.43 -20.08 5.63
C THR A 273 -16.74 -20.73 5.18
N GLN A 274 -17.85 -20.51 5.90
CA GLN A 274 -19.18 -20.97 5.52
C GLN A 274 -19.73 -20.25 4.29
N GLU A 275 -19.60 -18.94 4.21
CA GLU A 275 -20.10 -18.17 3.05
C GLU A 275 -19.29 -18.46 1.77
N VAL A 276 -17.96 -18.61 1.91
CA VAL A 276 -17.07 -18.76 0.75
C VAL A 276 -17.02 -20.20 0.27
N PHE A 277 -16.70 -21.16 1.13
CA PHE A 277 -16.41 -22.54 0.72
C PHE A 277 -17.63 -23.47 0.81
N GLN A 278 -18.54 -23.25 1.77
CA GLN A 278 -19.78 -23.99 1.98
C GLN A 278 -19.63 -25.48 2.30
N GLU A 279 -18.67 -26.17 1.68
CA GLU A 279 -18.42 -27.60 1.88
C GLU A 279 -17.45 -27.85 3.04
N GLU A 280 -17.82 -28.70 3.99
CA GLU A 280 -17.03 -28.98 5.19
C GLU A 280 -15.60 -29.46 4.88
N LYS A 281 -15.41 -30.27 3.83
CA LYS A 281 -14.09 -30.75 3.42
C LYS A 281 -13.20 -29.60 2.92
N ALA A 282 -13.77 -28.68 2.15
CA ALA A 282 -13.04 -27.50 1.65
C ALA A 282 -12.70 -26.54 2.81
N ILE A 283 -13.60 -26.38 3.77
CA ILE A 283 -13.38 -25.57 4.99
C ILE A 283 -12.22 -26.15 5.81
N GLN A 284 -12.20 -27.46 6.03
CA GLN A 284 -11.11 -28.12 6.77
C GLN A 284 -9.76 -27.98 6.04
N SER A 285 -9.74 -28.20 4.73
CA SER A 285 -8.53 -28.02 3.92
C SER A 285 -8.03 -26.57 3.97
N TYR A 286 -8.94 -25.58 3.89
CA TYR A 286 -8.59 -24.16 4.01
C TYR A 286 -7.98 -23.84 5.38
N LYS A 287 -8.57 -24.29 6.49
CA LYS A 287 -8.04 -24.06 7.84
C LYS A 287 -6.62 -24.62 7.97
N GLN A 288 -6.39 -25.87 7.55
CA GLN A 288 -5.06 -26.49 7.57
C GLN A 288 -4.04 -25.75 6.70
N PHE A 289 -4.46 -25.30 5.52
CA PHE A 289 -3.61 -24.51 4.65
C PHE A 289 -3.27 -23.14 5.27
N SER A 290 -4.26 -22.46 5.84
CA SER A 290 -4.10 -21.17 6.50
C SER A 290 -3.09 -21.25 7.65
N ASP A 291 -3.21 -22.24 8.52
CA ASP A 291 -2.30 -22.43 9.65
C ASP A 291 -0.86 -22.67 9.16
N ARG A 292 -0.68 -23.57 8.20
CA ARG A 292 0.64 -23.84 7.60
C ARG A 292 1.22 -22.61 6.90
N TYR A 293 0.42 -21.89 6.13
CA TYR A 293 0.87 -20.67 5.43
C TYR A 293 1.34 -19.59 6.41
N GLN A 294 0.62 -19.42 7.53
CA GLN A 294 0.98 -18.48 8.57
C GLN A 294 2.32 -18.84 9.24
N GLU A 295 2.55 -20.13 9.53
CA GLU A 295 3.82 -20.61 10.08
C GLU A 295 5.00 -20.44 9.11
N GLU A 296 4.83 -20.82 7.84
CA GLU A 296 5.88 -20.76 6.82
C GLU A 296 6.28 -19.33 6.44
N ASN A 297 5.36 -18.36 6.53
CA ASN A 297 5.59 -16.99 6.11
C ASN A 297 5.73 -16.00 7.27
N ASP A 298 5.78 -16.48 8.52
CA ASP A 298 5.82 -15.64 9.75
C ASP A 298 4.70 -14.58 9.78
N VAL A 299 3.52 -14.97 9.33
CA VAL A 299 2.30 -14.14 9.30
C VAL A 299 1.40 -14.57 10.46
N GLN A 300 0.75 -13.61 11.11
CA GLN A 300 -0.24 -13.87 12.14
C GLN A 300 -1.51 -13.10 11.83
N VAL A 301 -2.55 -13.82 11.46
CA VAL A 301 -3.89 -13.27 11.24
C VAL A 301 -4.70 -13.44 12.53
N GLN A 302 -5.43 -12.43 12.93
CA GLN A 302 -6.36 -12.50 14.06
C GLN A 302 -7.65 -13.18 13.61
N ASP A 303 -8.27 -13.96 14.51
CA ASP A 303 -9.53 -14.67 14.22
C ASP A 303 -10.69 -13.70 13.96
N ASN A 304 -10.65 -12.55 14.64
CA ASN A 304 -11.65 -11.49 14.53
C ASN A 304 -10.96 -10.12 14.48
N PHE A 305 -11.26 -9.31 13.48
CA PHE A 305 -10.73 -7.96 13.33
C PHE A 305 -11.61 -7.11 12.42
N GLU A 306 -11.51 -5.78 12.55
CA GLU A 306 -12.19 -4.85 11.65
C GLU A 306 -11.57 -4.94 10.24
N ILE A 307 -12.39 -5.17 9.22
CA ILE A 307 -11.94 -5.28 7.83
C ILE A 307 -11.50 -3.91 7.31
N SER A 308 -10.26 -3.82 6.87
CA SER A 308 -9.74 -2.61 6.22
C SER A 308 -10.25 -2.46 4.80
N ALA A 309 -11.21 -1.56 4.58
CA ALA A 309 -11.75 -1.24 3.24
C ALA A 309 -10.65 -0.81 2.25
N HIS A 310 -9.56 -0.22 2.73
CA HIS A 310 -8.39 0.12 1.92
C HIS A 310 -7.68 -1.11 1.41
N ALA A 311 -7.35 -2.06 2.30
CA ALA A 311 -6.70 -3.31 1.95
C ALA A 311 -7.55 -4.10 0.96
N VAL A 312 -8.86 -4.22 1.21
CA VAL A 312 -9.82 -4.88 0.30
C VAL A 312 -9.79 -4.26 -1.10
N LYS A 313 -9.90 -2.93 -1.21
CA LYS A 313 -9.90 -2.25 -2.51
C LYS A 313 -8.62 -2.51 -3.31
N ARG A 314 -7.49 -2.59 -2.62
CA ARG A 314 -6.21 -2.85 -3.25
C ARG A 314 -6.08 -4.30 -3.67
N GLN A 315 -6.34 -5.23 -2.76
CA GLN A 315 -6.23 -6.68 -3.00
C GLN A 315 -7.25 -7.17 -4.03
N ALA A 316 -8.48 -6.67 -4.04
CA ALA A 316 -9.50 -7.04 -5.02
C ALA A 316 -9.05 -6.88 -6.48
N ARG A 317 -8.08 -6.00 -6.76
CA ARG A 317 -7.50 -5.85 -8.11
C ARG A 317 -6.69 -7.08 -8.55
N VAL A 318 -6.13 -7.82 -7.59
CA VAL A 318 -5.31 -9.02 -7.81
C VAL A 318 -6.17 -10.28 -7.90
N PHE A 319 -7.41 -10.23 -7.41
CA PHE A 319 -8.43 -11.28 -7.54
C PHE A 319 -9.14 -11.21 -8.91
N LYS A 320 -8.37 -11.03 -9.97
CA LYS A 320 -8.97 -10.93 -11.31
C LYS A 320 -9.57 -12.26 -11.73
N SER A 321 -10.86 -12.22 -11.95
CA SER A 321 -11.69 -13.34 -12.38
C SER A 321 -11.68 -13.43 -13.91
N VAL A 322 -10.58 -13.88 -14.50
CA VAL A 322 -10.43 -14.01 -15.95
C VAL A 322 -10.24 -15.45 -16.34
N LEU A 323 -11.20 -16.00 -17.08
CA LEU A 323 -11.05 -17.26 -17.76
C LEU A 323 -10.33 -17.02 -19.10
N LYS A 324 -9.13 -17.53 -19.23
CA LYS A 324 -8.35 -17.44 -20.46
C LYS A 324 -8.50 -18.76 -21.22
N LEU A 325 -9.03 -18.70 -22.43
CA LEU A 325 -9.15 -19.85 -23.33
C LEU A 325 -8.25 -19.62 -24.55
N ASP A 326 -7.24 -20.47 -24.68
CA ASP A 326 -6.19 -20.35 -25.68
C ASP A 326 -5.52 -18.96 -25.68
N LYS A 327 -5.10 -18.48 -26.85
CA LYS A 327 -4.56 -17.12 -26.99
C LYS A 327 -5.63 -16.07 -27.34
N ASN A 328 -6.85 -16.51 -27.64
CA ASN A 328 -7.85 -15.69 -28.35
C ASN A 328 -9.01 -15.21 -27.47
N PHE A 329 -9.30 -15.88 -26.35
CA PHE A 329 -10.47 -15.55 -25.55
C PHE A 329 -10.09 -15.25 -24.10
N HIS A 330 -10.51 -14.07 -23.63
CA HIS A 330 -10.46 -13.66 -22.24
C HIS A 330 -11.89 -13.35 -21.78
N ILE A 331 -12.43 -14.18 -20.89
CA ILE A 331 -13.79 -14.06 -20.38
C ILE A 331 -13.69 -13.57 -18.93
N TYR A 332 -14.29 -12.42 -18.65
CA TYR A 332 -14.38 -11.85 -17.31
C TYR A 332 -15.68 -12.33 -16.65
N ILE A 333 -15.57 -13.07 -15.56
CA ILE A 333 -16.71 -13.62 -14.84
C ILE A 333 -16.93 -12.76 -13.58
N HIS A 334 -18.05 -12.06 -13.52
CA HIS A 334 -18.41 -11.19 -12.40
C HIS A 334 -19.69 -11.63 -11.66
N GLY A 335 -20.31 -12.73 -12.09
CA GLY A 335 -21.63 -13.13 -11.62
C GLY A 335 -21.78 -14.62 -11.41
N ASP A 336 -23.02 -15.06 -11.45
CA ASP A 336 -23.51 -16.36 -11.10
C ASP A 336 -22.84 -17.50 -11.88
N ARG A 337 -22.11 -18.37 -11.14
CA ARG A 337 -21.44 -19.57 -11.66
C ARG A 337 -22.44 -20.53 -12.35
N ASN A 338 -23.69 -20.56 -11.89
CA ASN A 338 -24.72 -21.45 -12.44
C ASN A 338 -25.10 -21.12 -13.90
N LYS A 339 -24.74 -19.93 -14.37
CA LYS A 339 -24.91 -19.53 -15.79
C LYS A 339 -23.76 -19.99 -16.71
N ILE A 340 -22.82 -20.79 -16.19
CA ILE A 340 -21.66 -21.26 -16.96
C ILE A 340 -21.60 -22.78 -16.88
N GLU A 341 -21.76 -23.43 -18.04
CA GLU A 341 -21.53 -24.87 -18.21
C GLU A 341 -20.18 -25.12 -18.89
N HIS A 342 -19.50 -26.16 -18.45
CA HIS A 342 -18.28 -26.67 -19.06
C HIS A 342 -18.49 -28.08 -19.54
N GLY A 343 -17.89 -28.45 -20.67
CA GLY A 343 -18.03 -29.80 -21.22
C GLY A 343 -17.01 -30.11 -22.30
N VAL A 344 -17.12 -31.31 -22.81
CA VAL A 344 -16.38 -31.81 -23.98
C VAL A 344 -17.41 -32.27 -25.00
N ASP A 345 -17.29 -31.83 -26.24
CA ASP A 345 -18.18 -32.24 -27.31
C ASP A 345 -17.85 -33.65 -27.83
N GLU A 346 -18.69 -34.18 -28.73
CA GLU A 346 -18.52 -35.50 -29.34
C GLU A 346 -17.20 -35.66 -30.10
N ASN A 347 -16.57 -34.56 -30.48
CA ASN A 347 -15.27 -34.54 -31.17
C ASN A 347 -14.08 -34.34 -30.24
N GLY A 348 -14.30 -34.37 -28.91
CA GLY A 348 -13.26 -34.18 -27.90
C GLY A 348 -12.84 -32.70 -27.67
N ARG A 349 -13.59 -31.72 -28.21
CA ARG A 349 -13.28 -30.31 -28.03
C ARG A 349 -13.93 -29.81 -26.71
N LYS A 350 -13.12 -29.17 -25.89
CA LYS A 350 -13.59 -28.53 -24.65
C LYS A 350 -14.39 -27.26 -24.98
N PHE A 351 -15.45 -27.01 -24.25
CA PHE A 351 -16.26 -25.80 -24.41
C PHE A 351 -16.69 -25.22 -23.08
N TYR A 352 -16.96 -23.90 -23.07
CA TYR A 352 -17.78 -23.22 -22.06
C TYR A 352 -19.04 -22.69 -22.74
N LYS A 353 -20.19 -22.94 -22.11
CA LYS A 353 -21.50 -22.46 -22.53
C LYS A 353 -22.01 -21.47 -21.49
N ILE A 354 -22.35 -20.28 -21.92
CA ILE A 354 -22.74 -19.17 -21.06
C ILE A 354 -24.21 -18.84 -21.32
N PHE A 355 -25.03 -18.87 -20.27
CA PHE A 355 -26.44 -18.49 -20.32
C PHE A 355 -26.59 -17.03 -19.91
N TYR A 356 -27.33 -16.24 -20.70
CA TYR A 356 -27.57 -14.83 -20.43
C TYR A 356 -29.02 -14.45 -20.66
N GLU A 357 -29.48 -13.37 -20.04
CA GLU A 357 -30.86 -12.89 -20.15
C GLU A 357 -30.98 -11.67 -21.07
N GLN A 358 -29.95 -10.84 -21.11
CA GLN A 358 -29.92 -9.61 -21.91
C GLN A 358 -28.53 -9.42 -22.54
N GLU A 359 -28.56 -8.97 -23.79
CA GLU A 359 -27.39 -8.54 -24.56
C GLU A 359 -27.44 -7.03 -24.70
N SER A 360 -26.29 -6.33 -24.48
CA SER A 360 -26.17 -4.88 -24.55
C SER A 360 -25.11 -4.43 -25.54
#